data_029edbdba6cc002ffde2cce2cd703f75
#
_entry.id   029edbdba6cc002ffde2cce2cd703f75
#
_cell.length_a   1.000
_cell.length_b   1.000
_cell.length_c   1.000
_cell.angle_alpha   90.00
_cell.angle_beta   90.00
_cell.angle_gamma   90.00
#
_symmetry.space_group_name_H-M   'P 1'
#
loop_
_entity.id
_entity.type
_entity.pdbx_description
1 polymer ?
#
loop_
_entity_poly.entity_id
_entity_poly.type
_entity_poly.pdbx_seq_one_letter_code
_entity_poly.pdbx_strand_id
1 'polypeptide(L)'
;VVLIAGGGTAGHVLPGLAIAEALVDRSVVSDRSGVHLVGTRRGIEVDLVPPSGFGLTLLPGRGIQRRLTPANLVAASGLAMAFLQALVLLVRRRPAVVLSLGGYASVPCVLAAIVLRIPLVVVEQNAVPGAANRLAGRFARACAVSFPDTGLPRSTVTGNPVRGAVKAVAYGRRSPGEGASDRRSAREALGVDERPFVVVFGGSLGARRINRAAARAVEDWTGGPVVIEHVVGARGWNDPRERAGSPAPEVEYRPVEYEADMPTVLSAVDLVVCRAGATSVAELSAIGVPSILIPLPGAPGDHQTANAQHLERCGGARLVPDGELDGVRLEAELSALLANPTSLDAMADGARSVGVPDAADRVVEMIADLLDGRPGSRDSSS
;
A
#
# COMPACT_ATOMS: atom_id res chain seq x y z
N VAL A 1 23.58 6.21 -9.12
CA VAL A 1 22.81 6.01 -7.87
C VAL A 1 21.42 6.61 -8.02
N VAL A 2 20.40 5.86 -7.63
CA VAL A 2 19.01 6.32 -7.52
C VAL A 2 18.72 6.59 -6.03
N LEU A 3 18.18 7.75 -5.71
CA LEU A 3 17.80 8.08 -4.34
C LEU A 3 16.28 8.06 -4.20
N ILE A 4 15.77 7.27 -3.26
CA ILE A 4 14.33 7.09 -3.00
C ILE A 4 13.98 7.75 -1.66
N ALA A 5 13.23 8.82 -1.70
CA ALA A 5 12.85 9.60 -0.53
C ALA A 5 11.38 9.42 -0.19
N GLY A 6 11.11 8.87 0.96
CA GLY A 6 9.75 8.64 1.46
C GLY A 6 9.78 7.85 2.75
N GLY A 7 8.76 7.98 3.58
CA GLY A 7 8.77 7.26 4.85
C GLY A 7 7.60 7.62 5.75
N GLY A 8 7.69 7.13 6.98
CA GLY A 8 6.70 7.31 8.02
C GLY A 8 5.67 6.19 8.08
N THR A 9 5.24 5.63 6.96
CA THR A 9 4.22 4.56 6.90
C THR A 9 4.59 3.47 5.88
N ALA A 10 4.05 2.28 6.05
CA ALA A 10 4.20 1.16 5.11
C ALA A 10 3.75 1.54 3.68
N GLY A 11 2.74 2.42 3.56
CA GLY A 11 2.23 2.89 2.28
C GLY A 11 3.24 3.66 1.42
N HIS A 12 4.32 4.19 2.01
CA HIS A 12 5.42 4.80 1.26
C HIS A 12 6.65 3.87 1.16
N VAL A 13 6.93 3.15 2.24
CA VAL A 13 8.16 2.33 2.33
C VAL A 13 8.08 1.10 1.45
N LEU A 14 6.96 0.37 1.47
CA LEU A 14 6.81 -0.86 0.66
C LEU A 14 6.88 -0.60 -0.85
N PRO A 15 6.19 0.40 -1.43
CA PRO A 15 6.39 0.77 -2.83
C PRO A 15 7.83 1.20 -3.14
N GLY A 16 8.48 1.91 -2.21
CA GLY A 16 9.89 2.29 -2.37
C GLY A 16 10.83 1.10 -2.44
N LEU A 17 10.63 0.09 -1.60
CA LEU A 17 11.38 -1.17 -1.63
C LEU A 17 11.11 -1.95 -2.92
N ALA A 18 9.84 -2.04 -3.36
CA ALA A 18 9.49 -2.71 -4.60
C ALA A 18 10.17 -2.07 -5.83
N ILE A 19 10.23 -0.72 -5.87
CA ILE A 19 10.97 -0.01 -6.93
C ILE A 19 12.48 -0.28 -6.79
N ALA A 20 13.02 -0.26 -5.58
CA ALA A 20 14.45 -0.52 -5.34
C ALA A 20 14.88 -1.91 -5.80
N GLU A 21 14.08 -2.93 -5.53
CA GLU A 21 14.28 -4.29 -6.00
C GLU A 21 14.21 -4.36 -7.55
N ALA A 22 13.16 -3.78 -8.14
CA ALA A 22 12.98 -3.76 -9.59
C ALA A 22 14.11 -3.02 -10.34
N LEU A 23 14.71 -1.96 -9.75
CA LEU A 23 15.87 -1.28 -10.31
C LEU A 23 17.10 -2.19 -10.42
N VAL A 24 17.29 -3.08 -9.45
CA VAL A 24 18.37 -4.07 -9.45
C VAL A 24 18.04 -5.21 -10.41
N ASP A 25 16.85 -5.77 -10.32
CA ASP A 25 16.42 -6.92 -11.14
C ASP A 25 16.44 -6.60 -12.63
N ARG A 26 16.10 -5.37 -13.01
CA ARG A 26 16.15 -4.90 -14.41
C ARG A 26 17.50 -4.29 -14.81
N SER A 27 18.51 -4.41 -13.97
CA SER A 27 19.88 -3.95 -14.24
C SER A 27 20.00 -2.46 -14.60
N VAL A 28 19.05 -1.61 -14.14
CA VAL A 28 19.16 -0.15 -14.24
C VAL A 28 20.23 0.39 -13.28
N VAL A 29 20.45 -0.34 -12.19
CA VAL A 29 21.61 -0.21 -11.32
C VAL A 29 22.32 -1.55 -11.22
N SER A 30 23.64 -1.54 -11.02
CA SER A 30 24.46 -2.76 -10.99
C SER A 30 24.16 -3.68 -9.80
N ASP A 31 23.85 -3.09 -8.68
CA ASP A 31 23.57 -3.79 -7.42
C ASP A 31 22.82 -2.89 -6.42
N ARG A 32 22.54 -3.41 -5.24
CA ARG A 32 21.82 -2.68 -4.18
C ARG A 32 22.50 -1.38 -3.73
N SER A 33 23.82 -1.25 -3.88
CA SER A 33 24.54 -0.01 -3.54
C SER A 33 24.20 1.15 -4.47
N GLY A 34 23.68 0.83 -5.67
CA GLY A 34 23.16 1.78 -6.63
C GLY A 34 21.84 2.44 -6.23
N VAL A 35 21.17 1.95 -5.17
CA VAL A 35 19.94 2.54 -4.63
C VAL A 35 20.16 2.96 -3.19
N HIS A 36 19.66 4.14 -2.82
CA HIS A 36 19.73 4.64 -1.45
C HIS A 36 18.39 5.20 -1.00
N LEU A 37 17.86 4.65 0.10
CA LEU A 37 16.60 5.12 0.68
C LEU A 37 16.84 6.22 1.71
N VAL A 38 15.87 7.13 1.80
CA VAL A 38 15.87 8.21 2.80
C VAL A 38 14.51 8.22 3.51
N GLY A 39 14.56 8.13 4.82
CA GLY A 39 13.40 8.08 5.69
C GLY A 39 13.55 8.97 6.92
N THR A 40 12.74 8.72 7.96
CA THR A 40 12.77 9.40 9.25
C THR A 40 13.13 8.42 10.37
N ARG A 41 13.62 8.95 11.50
CA ARG A 41 13.98 8.12 12.66
C ARG A 41 12.79 7.49 13.40
N ARG A 42 11.56 7.88 13.06
CA ARG A 42 10.33 7.47 13.77
C ARG A 42 9.37 6.68 12.89
N GLY A 43 9.72 6.47 11.63
CA GLY A 43 8.90 5.74 10.69
C GLY A 43 9.25 4.25 10.64
N ILE A 44 8.40 3.47 10.01
CA ILE A 44 8.54 2.00 9.86
C ILE A 44 9.75 1.62 8.99
N GLU A 45 10.33 2.57 8.26
CA GLU A 45 11.53 2.37 7.44
C GLU A 45 12.74 1.89 8.25
N VAL A 46 12.78 2.21 9.56
CA VAL A 46 13.84 1.76 10.46
C VAL A 46 13.86 0.23 10.58
N ASP A 47 12.69 -0.38 10.52
CA ASP A 47 12.53 -1.83 10.66
C ASP A 47 12.51 -2.55 9.31
N LEU A 48 11.92 -1.93 8.28
CA LEU A 48 11.68 -2.59 6.99
C LEU A 48 12.86 -2.49 6.00
N VAL A 49 13.64 -1.40 6.04
CA VAL A 49 14.71 -1.20 5.05
C VAL A 49 15.98 -2.00 5.37
N PRO A 50 16.50 -2.07 6.61
CA PRO A 50 17.74 -2.79 6.88
C PRO A 50 17.74 -4.27 6.46
N PRO A 51 16.67 -5.05 6.70
CA PRO A 51 16.63 -6.45 6.25
C PRO A 51 16.69 -6.61 4.72
N SER A 52 16.29 -5.60 3.95
CA SER A 52 16.34 -5.62 2.49
C SER A 52 17.75 -5.45 1.91
N GLY A 53 18.73 -5.06 2.73
CA GLY A 53 20.10 -4.84 2.32
C GLY A 53 20.37 -3.54 1.53
N PHE A 54 19.36 -2.67 1.38
CA PHE A 54 19.53 -1.34 0.80
C PHE A 54 20.08 -0.33 1.80
N GLY A 55 20.84 0.64 1.32
CA GLY A 55 21.34 1.74 2.15
C GLY A 55 20.23 2.67 2.62
N LEU A 56 20.25 3.05 3.90
CA LEU A 56 19.26 3.93 4.52
C LEU A 56 19.91 5.13 5.19
N THR A 57 19.37 6.32 4.94
CA THR A 57 19.68 7.53 5.73
C THR A 57 18.43 8.04 6.42
N LEU A 58 18.51 8.24 7.72
CA LEU A 58 17.41 8.73 8.55
C LEU A 58 17.57 10.23 8.82
N LEU A 59 16.69 11.04 8.25
CA LEU A 59 16.66 12.48 8.49
C LEU A 59 15.99 12.82 9.83
N PRO A 60 16.43 13.92 10.49
CA PRO A 60 15.77 14.41 11.70
C PRO A 60 14.45 15.10 11.36
N GLY A 61 13.63 15.28 12.39
CA GLY A 61 12.40 16.05 12.31
C GLY A 61 11.13 15.22 12.37
N ARG A 62 10.02 15.90 12.32
CA ARG A 62 8.66 15.36 12.32
C ARG A 62 7.77 16.20 11.42
N GLY A 63 6.67 15.63 10.96
CA GLY A 63 5.67 16.36 10.19
C GLY A 63 5.19 17.64 10.92
N ILE A 64 4.98 18.70 10.16
CA ILE A 64 4.43 19.97 10.66
C ILE A 64 2.95 19.74 10.98
N GLN A 65 2.52 20.09 12.19
CA GLN A 65 1.12 20.03 12.58
C GLN A 65 0.34 21.16 11.87
N ARG A 66 -0.89 20.86 11.46
CA ARG A 66 -1.76 21.85 10.76
C ARG A 66 -2.22 23.01 11.65
N ARG A 67 -1.99 22.97 12.97
CA ARG A 67 -2.29 24.06 13.92
C ARG A 67 -1.01 24.85 14.21
N LEU A 68 -1.11 26.17 14.24
CA LEU A 68 -0.02 27.04 14.66
C LEU A 68 0.25 26.85 16.17
N THR A 69 1.32 26.16 16.48
CA THR A 69 1.75 25.88 17.87
C THR A 69 3.25 26.17 18.01
N PRO A 70 3.77 26.48 19.21
CA PRO A 70 5.20 26.59 19.43
C PRO A 70 6.00 25.37 18.97
N ALA A 71 5.38 24.19 18.94
CA ALA A 71 5.95 22.96 18.38
C ALA A 71 6.27 23.08 16.88
N ASN A 72 5.66 24.00 16.15
CA ASN A 72 5.99 24.25 14.74
C ASN A 72 7.32 24.99 14.54
N LEU A 73 7.78 25.80 15.51
CA LEU A 73 9.13 26.38 15.49
C LEU A 73 10.20 25.29 15.57
N VAL A 74 9.99 24.31 16.46
CA VAL A 74 10.87 23.14 16.58
C VAL A 74 10.77 22.26 15.31
N ALA A 75 9.59 22.15 14.72
CA ALA A 75 9.41 21.42 13.46
C ALA A 75 10.08 22.13 12.29
N ALA A 76 10.05 23.47 12.25
CA ALA A 76 10.72 24.27 11.23
C ALA A 76 12.26 24.18 11.32
N SER A 77 12.82 24.24 12.54
CA SER A 77 14.26 24.05 12.74
C SER A 77 14.69 22.61 12.39
N GLY A 78 13.87 21.61 12.73
CA GLY A 78 14.06 20.23 12.31
C GLY A 78 14.04 20.06 10.79
N LEU A 79 13.13 20.75 10.09
CA LEU A 79 13.05 20.74 8.63
C LEU A 79 14.28 21.40 7.98
N ALA A 80 14.75 22.53 8.53
CA ALA A 80 15.95 23.19 8.04
C ALA A 80 17.19 22.28 8.20
N MET A 81 17.34 21.63 9.37
CA MET A 81 18.42 20.66 9.59
C MET A 81 18.31 19.46 8.65
N ALA A 82 17.11 18.91 8.45
CA ALA A 82 16.87 17.81 7.52
C ALA A 82 17.22 18.22 6.08
N PHE A 83 16.89 19.45 5.68
CA PHE A 83 17.25 19.99 4.36
C PHE A 83 18.78 20.09 4.19
N LEU A 84 19.52 20.63 5.17
CA LEU A 84 20.99 20.69 5.11
C LEU A 84 21.61 19.29 5.03
N GLN A 85 21.09 18.33 5.81
CA GLN A 85 21.56 16.95 5.73
C GLN A 85 21.23 16.30 4.38
N ALA A 86 20.03 16.53 3.82
CA ALA A 86 19.67 16.07 2.50
C ALA A 86 20.59 16.69 1.43
N LEU A 87 20.88 17.99 1.52
CA LEU A 87 21.79 18.67 0.59
C LEU A 87 23.19 18.03 0.61
N VAL A 88 23.77 17.83 1.80
CA VAL A 88 25.06 17.16 1.97
C VAL A 88 25.01 15.71 1.42
N LEU A 89 23.93 14.99 1.69
CA LEU A 89 23.74 13.63 1.19
C LEU A 89 23.74 13.60 -0.35
N LEU A 90 22.95 14.47 -1.00
CA LEU A 90 22.85 14.53 -2.44
C LEU A 90 24.17 14.96 -3.11
N VAL A 91 24.91 15.92 -2.51
CA VAL A 91 26.23 16.33 -2.99
C VAL A 91 27.24 15.18 -2.91
N ARG A 92 27.20 14.39 -1.83
CA ARG A 92 28.13 13.25 -1.63
C ARG A 92 27.78 12.07 -2.50
N ARG A 93 26.48 11.72 -2.60
CA ARG A 93 26.00 10.54 -3.34
C ARG A 93 25.89 10.79 -4.84
N ARG A 94 25.69 12.04 -5.25
CA ARG A 94 25.49 12.47 -6.65
C ARG A 94 24.46 11.59 -7.38
N PRO A 95 23.22 11.45 -6.86
CA PRO A 95 22.25 10.61 -7.51
C PRO A 95 21.90 11.14 -8.89
N ALA A 96 21.70 10.25 -9.85
CA ALA A 96 21.25 10.60 -11.18
C ALA A 96 19.78 11.04 -11.20
N VAL A 97 18.98 10.54 -10.24
CA VAL A 97 17.58 10.88 -10.07
C VAL A 97 17.18 10.75 -8.59
N VAL A 98 16.25 11.61 -8.17
CA VAL A 98 15.59 11.53 -6.86
C VAL A 98 14.12 11.15 -7.07
N LEU A 99 13.66 10.09 -6.38
CA LEU A 99 12.25 9.71 -6.34
C LEU A 99 11.61 10.25 -5.06
N SER A 100 10.46 10.92 -5.21
CA SER A 100 9.61 11.32 -4.08
C SER A 100 8.43 10.38 -3.96
N LEU A 101 8.38 9.61 -2.89
CA LEU A 101 7.21 8.77 -2.54
C LEU A 101 6.21 9.52 -1.66
N GLY A 102 6.51 10.77 -1.32
CA GLY A 102 5.69 11.55 -0.40
C GLY A 102 6.07 11.38 1.07
N GLY A 103 5.22 11.90 1.94
CA GLY A 103 5.51 11.97 3.37
C GLY A 103 6.50 13.08 3.73
N TYR A 104 6.75 13.23 5.05
CA TYR A 104 7.65 14.28 5.55
C TYR A 104 9.10 14.09 5.07
N ALA A 105 9.58 12.83 5.02
CA ALA A 105 10.96 12.51 4.66
C ALA A 105 11.34 12.93 3.24
N SER A 106 10.37 12.99 2.32
CA SER A 106 10.64 13.37 0.93
C SER A 106 10.91 14.87 0.75
N VAL A 107 10.27 15.73 1.56
CA VAL A 107 10.34 17.19 1.38
C VAL A 107 11.76 17.75 1.40
N PRO A 108 12.64 17.42 2.39
CA PRO A 108 14.03 17.88 2.38
C PRO A 108 14.81 17.43 1.15
N CYS A 109 14.60 16.19 0.70
CA CYS A 109 15.28 15.64 -0.48
C CYS A 109 14.78 16.29 -1.78
N VAL A 110 13.47 16.54 -1.88
CA VAL A 110 12.86 17.28 -3.02
C VAL A 110 13.46 18.68 -3.13
N LEU A 111 13.49 19.43 -2.03
CA LEU A 111 14.05 20.78 -2.01
C LEU A 111 15.54 20.77 -2.37
N ALA A 112 16.32 19.85 -1.83
CA ALA A 112 17.72 19.70 -2.15
C ALA A 112 17.94 19.33 -3.63
N ALA A 113 17.12 18.42 -4.18
CA ALA A 113 17.17 18.05 -5.59
C ALA A 113 16.88 19.25 -6.51
N ILE A 114 15.89 20.09 -6.17
CA ILE A 114 15.56 21.31 -6.91
C ILE A 114 16.76 22.28 -6.90
N VAL A 115 17.36 22.54 -5.74
CA VAL A 115 18.53 23.42 -5.60
C VAL A 115 19.71 22.92 -6.40
N LEU A 116 19.98 21.62 -6.36
CA LEU A 116 21.08 20.97 -7.08
C LEU A 116 20.76 20.63 -8.55
N ARG A 117 19.55 20.94 -9.01
CA ARG A 117 19.06 20.62 -10.36
C ARG A 117 19.14 19.15 -10.72
N ILE A 118 18.99 18.27 -9.72
CA ILE A 118 18.93 16.81 -9.92
C ILE A 118 17.53 16.47 -10.44
N PRO A 119 17.41 15.62 -11.47
CA PRO A 119 16.12 15.14 -11.95
C PRO A 119 15.25 14.56 -10.82
N LEU A 120 13.96 14.95 -10.80
CA LEU A 120 13.00 14.53 -9.80
C LEU A 120 11.87 13.76 -10.47
N VAL A 121 11.54 12.60 -9.92
CA VAL A 121 10.35 11.79 -10.26
C VAL A 121 9.47 11.71 -9.02
N VAL A 122 8.17 11.93 -9.19
CA VAL A 122 7.18 11.71 -8.13
C VAL A 122 6.54 10.35 -8.35
N VAL A 123 6.37 9.59 -7.26
CA VAL A 123 5.55 8.38 -7.24
C VAL A 123 4.42 8.62 -6.25
N GLU A 124 3.18 8.70 -6.75
CA GLU A 124 1.99 8.95 -5.93
C GLU A 124 1.13 7.70 -5.85
N GLN A 125 0.94 7.21 -4.63
CA GLN A 125 0.24 5.96 -4.35
C GLN A 125 -1.28 6.13 -4.22
N ASN A 126 -1.75 7.33 -3.89
CA ASN A 126 -3.16 7.59 -3.58
C ASN A 126 -3.89 8.31 -4.73
N ALA A 127 -5.20 8.12 -4.80
CA ALA A 127 -6.05 8.85 -5.73
C ALA A 127 -6.03 10.37 -5.49
N VAL A 128 -5.84 10.80 -4.23
CA VAL A 128 -5.67 12.21 -3.87
C VAL A 128 -4.22 12.42 -3.43
N PRO A 129 -3.43 13.20 -4.19
CA PRO A 129 -2.01 13.38 -3.89
C PRO A 129 -1.76 14.07 -2.56
N GLY A 130 -0.73 13.59 -1.86
CA GLY A 130 -0.23 14.22 -0.65
C GLY A 130 0.38 15.60 -0.91
N ALA A 131 0.40 16.48 0.11
CA ALA A 131 0.94 17.84 -0.03
C ALA A 131 2.41 17.86 -0.49
N ALA A 132 3.23 16.91 -0.03
CA ALA A 132 4.62 16.78 -0.46
C ALA A 132 4.73 16.49 -1.96
N ASN A 133 3.95 15.54 -2.46
CA ASN A 133 3.95 15.17 -3.87
C ASN A 133 3.29 16.24 -4.77
N ARG A 134 2.29 16.97 -4.29
CA ARG A 134 1.77 18.16 -5.01
C ARG A 134 2.82 19.25 -5.19
N LEU A 135 3.64 19.48 -4.15
CA LEU A 135 4.76 20.43 -4.26
C LEU A 135 5.84 19.90 -5.22
N ALA A 136 6.27 18.66 -5.02
CA ALA A 136 7.30 18.02 -5.82
C ALA A 136 6.92 17.92 -7.31
N GLY A 137 5.66 17.62 -7.63
CA GLY A 137 5.15 17.48 -8.98
C GLY A 137 5.30 18.72 -9.86
N ARG A 138 5.33 19.92 -9.24
CA ARG A 138 5.57 21.17 -9.99
C ARG A 138 6.96 21.20 -10.64
N PHE A 139 7.93 20.54 -10.01
CA PHE A 139 9.34 20.55 -10.41
C PHE A 139 9.78 19.18 -10.98
N ALA A 140 8.95 18.15 -10.84
CA ALA A 140 9.28 16.82 -11.30
C ALA A 140 9.36 16.74 -12.84
N ARG A 141 10.23 15.89 -13.34
CA ARG A 141 10.32 15.55 -14.77
C ARG A 141 9.18 14.64 -15.21
N ALA A 142 8.75 13.75 -14.31
CA ALA A 142 7.64 12.84 -14.51
C ALA A 142 6.95 12.53 -13.18
N CYS A 143 5.67 12.15 -13.23
CA CYS A 143 4.91 11.68 -12.09
C CYS A 143 4.31 10.31 -12.43
N ALA A 144 4.79 9.25 -11.76
CA ALA A 144 4.17 7.94 -11.76
C ALA A 144 3.00 7.96 -10.77
N VAL A 145 1.80 7.69 -11.24
CA VAL A 145 0.58 7.73 -10.40
C VAL A 145 -0.12 6.38 -10.40
N SER A 146 -0.72 6.05 -9.26
CA SER A 146 -1.46 4.79 -9.12
C SER A 146 -2.88 4.87 -9.67
N PHE A 147 -3.44 6.06 -9.69
CA PHE A 147 -4.81 6.32 -10.13
C PHE A 147 -4.84 7.38 -11.22
N PRO A 148 -5.79 7.31 -12.16
CA PRO A 148 -6.03 8.40 -13.09
C PRO A 148 -6.51 9.65 -12.34
N ASP A 149 -6.48 10.79 -13.01
CA ASP A 149 -7.07 12.05 -12.54
C ASP A 149 -6.52 12.61 -11.21
N THR A 150 -5.27 12.30 -10.87
CA THR A 150 -4.63 12.83 -9.66
C THR A 150 -4.37 14.34 -9.71
N GLY A 151 -4.45 14.97 -10.89
CA GLY A 151 -4.13 16.38 -11.09
C GLY A 151 -2.64 16.71 -11.00
N LEU A 152 -1.75 15.72 -10.93
CA LEU A 152 -0.31 15.94 -10.99
C LEU A 152 0.13 16.19 -12.44
N PRO A 153 1.04 17.14 -12.68
CA PRO A 153 1.53 17.43 -14.03
C PRO A 153 2.44 16.28 -14.53
N ARG A 154 2.47 16.06 -15.83
CA ARG A 154 3.31 15.02 -16.46
C ARG A 154 3.11 13.64 -15.82
N SER A 155 1.86 13.32 -15.50
CA SER A 155 1.50 12.05 -14.88
C SER A 155 1.33 10.94 -15.91
N THR A 156 1.80 9.76 -15.55
CA THR A 156 1.56 8.51 -16.25
C THR A 156 1.01 7.50 -15.25
N VAL A 157 -0.06 6.80 -15.59
CA VAL A 157 -0.64 5.78 -14.72
C VAL A 157 0.23 4.53 -14.81
N THR A 158 1.00 4.30 -13.76
CA THR A 158 1.89 3.12 -13.62
C THR A 158 1.32 2.04 -12.72
N GLY A 159 0.30 2.36 -11.94
CA GLY A 159 -0.12 1.56 -10.80
C GLY A 159 0.74 1.84 -9.56
N ASN A 160 0.35 1.27 -8.42
CA ASN A 160 1.14 1.37 -7.19
C ASN A 160 2.07 0.15 -7.08
N PRO A 161 3.38 0.35 -6.96
CA PRO A 161 4.35 -0.74 -6.82
C PRO A 161 4.01 -1.67 -5.67
N VAL A 162 3.88 -2.96 -5.96
CA VAL A 162 3.62 -4.02 -4.98
C VAL A 162 4.88 -4.85 -4.75
N ARG A 163 4.96 -5.50 -3.59
CA ARG A 163 6.09 -6.38 -3.23
C ARG A 163 6.27 -7.52 -4.23
N GLY A 164 7.49 -7.98 -4.46
CA GLY A 164 7.80 -9.08 -5.39
C GLY A 164 6.99 -10.35 -5.11
N ALA A 165 6.81 -10.72 -3.83
CA ALA A 165 5.99 -11.87 -3.45
C ALA A 165 4.50 -11.68 -3.85
N VAL A 166 3.93 -10.49 -3.69
CA VAL A 166 2.55 -10.18 -4.14
C VAL A 166 2.44 -10.22 -5.66
N LYS A 167 3.46 -9.70 -6.36
CA LYS A 167 3.56 -9.77 -7.82
C LYS A 167 3.56 -11.23 -8.29
N ALA A 168 4.32 -12.11 -7.63
CA ALA A 168 4.36 -13.54 -7.95
C ALA A 168 2.97 -14.19 -7.79
N VAL A 169 2.28 -13.95 -6.66
CA VAL A 169 0.90 -14.42 -6.43
C VAL A 169 -0.06 -13.90 -7.50
N ALA A 170 0.06 -12.63 -7.90
CA ALA A 170 -0.80 -12.03 -8.92
C ALA A 170 -0.61 -12.70 -10.30
N TYR A 171 0.61 -13.03 -10.68
CA TYR A 171 0.87 -13.78 -11.92
C TYR A 171 0.42 -15.23 -11.82
N GLY A 172 0.69 -15.91 -10.69
CA GLY A 172 0.21 -17.27 -10.44
C GLY A 172 -1.31 -17.35 -10.61
N ARG A 173 -2.08 -16.45 -9.98
CA ARG A 173 -3.55 -16.44 -10.11
C ARG A 173 -4.08 -16.13 -11.52
N ARG A 174 -3.28 -15.54 -12.39
CA ARG A 174 -3.64 -15.25 -13.78
C ARG A 174 -3.27 -16.39 -14.76
N SER A 175 -2.41 -17.31 -14.32
CA SER A 175 -1.96 -18.44 -15.15
C SER A 175 -2.95 -19.59 -15.08
N PRO A 176 -3.52 -20.06 -16.21
CA PRO A 176 -4.43 -21.20 -16.23
C PRO A 176 -3.75 -22.46 -15.67
N GLY A 177 -4.33 -23.08 -14.65
CA GLY A 177 -3.83 -24.31 -14.02
C GLY A 177 -2.83 -24.09 -12.88
N GLU A 178 -1.83 -23.23 -13.03
CA GLU A 178 -0.86 -22.91 -11.97
C GLU A 178 -1.53 -22.18 -10.81
N GLY A 179 -2.38 -21.19 -11.08
CA GLY A 179 -3.06 -20.43 -10.06
C GLY A 179 -3.96 -21.27 -9.13
N ALA A 180 -4.59 -22.30 -9.65
CA ALA A 180 -5.37 -23.23 -8.84
C ALA A 180 -4.47 -24.10 -7.96
N SER A 181 -3.30 -24.51 -8.45
CA SER A 181 -2.29 -25.26 -7.69
C SER A 181 -1.71 -24.40 -6.57
N ASP A 182 -1.27 -23.18 -6.88
CA ASP A 182 -0.69 -22.25 -5.92
C ASP A 182 -1.66 -21.89 -4.80
N ARG A 183 -2.94 -21.64 -5.16
CA ARG A 183 -3.98 -21.40 -4.18
C ARG A 183 -4.22 -22.60 -3.28
N ARG A 184 -4.27 -23.83 -3.82
CA ARG A 184 -4.42 -25.05 -3.04
C ARG A 184 -3.26 -25.22 -2.07
N SER A 185 -2.02 -25.08 -2.54
CA SER A 185 -0.83 -25.15 -1.70
C SER A 185 -0.82 -24.11 -0.60
N ALA A 186 -1.26 -22.86 -0.89
CA ALA A 186 -1.41 -21.82 0.11
C ALA A 186 -2.47 -22.17 1.16
N ARG A 187 -3.63 -22.73 0.76
CA ARG A 187 -4.67 -23.18 1.68
C ARG A 187 -4.19 -24.33 2.56
N GLU A 188 -3.50 -25.30 1.98
CA GLU A 188 -2.89 -26.42 2.73
C GLU A 188 -1.88 -25.91 3.76
N ALA A 189 -0.99 -25.00 3.38
CA ALA A 189 0.00 -24.39 4.28
C ALA A 189 -0.64 -23.65 5.46
N LEU A 190 -1.80 -23.00 5.22
CA LEU A 190 -2.57 -22.30 6.25
C LEU A 190 -3.55 -23.20 7.00
N GLY A 191 -3.65 -24.49 6.66
CA GLY A 191 -4.63 -25.41 7.24
C GLY A 191 -6.07 -24.96 7.00
N VAL A 192 -6.35 -24.41 5.82
CA VAL A 192 -7.69 -23.98 5.40
C VAL A 192 -8.25 -25.02 4.42
N ASP A 193 -9.42 -25.57 4.74
CA ASP A 193 -10.14 -26.53 3.90
C ASP A 193 -10.97 -25.85 2.78
N GLU A 194 -11.96 -26.53 2.24
CA GLU A 194 -12.79 -26.04 1.13
C GLU A 194 -13.80 -24.93 1.55
N ARG A 195 -13.96 -24.67 2.85
CA ARG A 195 -14.84 -23.60 3.33
C ARG A 195 -14.36 -22.23 2.84
N PRO A 196 -15.25 -21.25 2.65
CA PRO A 196 -14.84 -19.87 2.38
C PRO A 196 -13.82 -19.37 3.41
N PHE A 197 -12.77 -18.70 2.93
CA PHE A 197 -11.73 -18.11 3.77
C PHE A 197 -11.79 -16.59 3.68
N VAL A 198 -12.08 -15.96 4.80
CA VAL A 198 -12.18 -14.50 4.94
C VAL A 198 -11.02 -13.99 5.79
N VAL A 199 -10.40 -12.91 5.37
CA VAL A 199 -9.35 -12.25 6.15
C VAL A 199 -9.77 -10.82 6.49
N VAL A 200 -9.69 -10.48 7.78
CA VAL A 200 -10.05 -9.15 8.29
C VAL A 200 -8.82 -8.48 8.86
N PHE A 201 -8.48 -7.27 8.40
CA PHE A 201 -7.37 -6.50 8.95
C PHE A 201 -7.57 -4.99 8.85
N GLY A 202 -7.03 -4.26 9.82
CA GLY A 202 -7.09 -2.79 9.88
C GLY A 202 -5.82 -2.07 9.42
N GLY A 203 -4.79 -2.82 9.01
CA GLY A 203 -3.41 -2.36 8.83
C GLY A 203 -2.53 -2.69 10.03
N SER A 204 -1.22 -2.41 9.98
CA SER A 204 -0.21 -2.86 10.97
C SER A 204 -0.50 -2.49 12.43
N LEU A 205 -1.23 -1.40 12.66
CA LEU A 205 -1.61 -0.97 14.01
C LEU A 205 -3.00 -1.46 14.45
N GLY A 206 -3.73 -2.11 13.55
CA GLY A 206 -5.13 -2.47 13.75
C GLY A 206 -6.10 -1.30 13.53
N ALA A 207 -7.40 -1.61 13.51
CA ALA A 207 -8.47 -0.64 13.37
C ALA A 207 -9.62 -1.00 14.31
N ARG A 208 -9.72 -0.29 15.43
CA ARG A 208 -10.67 -0.60 16.52
C ARG A 208 -12.10 -0.87 16.04
N ARG A 209 -12.62 -0.04 15.11
CA ARG A 209 -13.99 -0.24 14.60
C ARG A 209 -14.12 -1.52 13.79
N ILE A 210 -13.18 -1.79 12.89
CA ILE A 210 -13.15 -3.03 12.10
C ILE A 210 -13.04 -4.24 13.04
N ASN A 211 -12.11 -4.20 14.00
CA ASN A 211 -11.90 -5.29 14.93
C ASN A 211 -13.18 -5.61 15.74
N ARG A 212 -13.84 -4.57 16.29
CA ARG A 212 -15.08 -4.77 17.05
C ARG A 212 -16.25 -5.24 16.20
N ALA A 213 -16.35 -4.73 14.96
CA ALA A 213 -17.35 -5.21 14.03
C ALA A 213 -17.12 -6.68 13.66
N ALA A 214 -15.86 -7.05 13.40
CA ALA A 214 -15.49 -8.44 13.10
C ALA A 214 -15.78 -9.38 14.29
N ALA A 215 -15.40 -8.97 15.51
CA ALA A 215 -15.71 -9.75 16.72
C ALA A 215 -17.21 -10.02 16.87
N ARG A 216 -18.04 -8.99 16.72
CA ARG A 216 -19.51 -9.13 16.82
C ARG A 216 -20.10 -9.93 15.65
N ALA A 217 -19.64 -9.70 14.43
CA ALA A 217 -20.08 -10.46 13.26
C ALA A 217 -19.80 -11.98 13.41
N VAL A 218 -18.68 -12.32 14.00
CA VAL A 218 -18.28 -13.71 14.28
C VAL A 218 -19.15 -14.34 15.38
N GLU A 219 -19.48 -13.58 16.43
CA GLU A 219 -20.34 -14.03 17.53
C GLU A 219 -21.80 -14.21 17.09
N ASP A 220 -22.30 -13.27 16.30
CA ASP A 220 -23.70 -13.20 15.85
C ASP A 220 -23.89 -13.83 14.43
N TRP A 221 -22.92 -14.63 13.97
CA TRP A 221 -22.91 -15.21 12.62
C TRP A 221 -24.10 -16.09 12.33
N THR A 222 -24.78 -15.88 11.22
CA THR A 222 -25.95 -16.67 10.75
C THR A 222 -25.73 -17.32 9.38
N GLY A 223 -24.57 -17.08 8.76
CA GLY A 223 -24.23 -17.67 7.46
C GLY A 223 -23.80 -19.13 7.55
N GLY A 224 -23.35 -19.68 6.42
CA GLY A 224 -22.82 -21.03 6.35
C GLY A 224 -21.42 -21.17 6.97
N PRO A 225 -20.83 -22.39 6.95
CA PRO A 225 -19.49 -22.63 7.48
C PRO A 225 -18.44 -21.75 6.83
N VAL A 226 -17.57 -21.12 7.64
CA VAL A 226 -16.54 -20.16 7.20
C VAL A 226 -15.31 -20.21 8.09
N VAL A 227 -14.13 -19.96 7.49
CA VAL A 227 -12.89 -19.70 8.22
C VAL A 227 -12.62 -18.20 8.19
N ILE A 228 -12.47 -17.57 9.35
CA ILE A 228 -12.20 -16.13 9.48
C ILE A 228 -10.89 -15.91 10.21
N GLU A 229 -9.87 -15.46 9.50
CA GLU A 229 -8.63 -14.98 10.10
C GLU A 229 -8.75 -13.48 10.37
N HIS A 230 -8.51 -13.09 11.61
CA HIS A 230 -8.63 -11.72 12.06
C HIS A 230 -7.27 -11.18 12.55
N VAL A 231 -6.63 -10.37 11.71
CA VAL A 231 -5.39 -9.67 12.07
C VAL A 231 -5.74 -8.42 12.86
N VAL A 232 -5.74 -8.55 14.18
CA VAL A 232 -6.23 -7.54 15.13
C VAL A 232 -5.33 -6.31 15.18
N GLY A 233 -4.02 -6.51 15.02
CA GLY A 233 -3.00 -5.48 15.15
C GLY A 233 -2.58 -5.22 16.59
N ALA A 234 -1.34 -4.77 16.77
CA ALA A 234 -0.71 -4.64 18.09
C ALA A 234 -1.49 -3.78 19.09
N ARG A 235 -2.20 -2.74 18.64
CA ARG A 235 -2.98 -1.87 19.53
C ARG A 235 -4.26 -2.53 20.05
N GLY A 236 -4.90 -3.38 19.24
CA GLY A 236 -6.15 -4.05 19.58
C GLY A 236 -5.94 -5.37 20.31
N TRP A 237 -4.76 -5.96 20.19
CA TRP A 237 -4.50 -7.33 20.64
C TRP A 237 -4.85 -7.59 22.10
N ASN A 238 -4.60 -6.63 22.98
CA ASN A 238 -4.87 -6.74 24.40
C ASN A 238 -6.26 -6.27 24.83
N ASP A 239 -7.09 -5.76 23.91
CA ASP A 239 -8.50 -5.39 24.23
C ASP A 239 -9.42 -6.58 23.88
N PRO A 240 -10.04 -7.25 24.87
CA PRO A 240 -10.93 -8.39 24.63
C PRO A 240 -12.12 -8.07 23.72
N ARG A 241 -12.53 -6.79 23.66
CA ARG A 241 -13.65 -6.35 22.81
C ARG A 241 -13.29 -6.28 21.32
N GLU A 242 -12.03 -6.42 20.99
CA GLU A 242 -11.52 -6.40 19.61
C GLU A 242 -11.30 -7.83 19.06
N ARG A 243 -11.71 -8.86 19.82
CA ARG A 243 -11.72 -10.29 19.41
C ARG A 243 -13.01 -10.96 19.85
N ALA A 244 -13.51 -11.90 19.08
CA ALA A 244 -14.69 -12.67 19.47
C ALA A 244 -14.37 -13.58 20.67
N GLY A 245 -15.22 -13.51 21.68
CA GLY A 245 -15.10 -14.36 22.90
C GLY A 245 -15.79 -15.71 22.73
N SER A 246 -16.88 -15.76 21.95
CA SER A 246 -17.68 -16.94 21.71
C SER A 246 -18.11 -16.98 20.24
N PRO A 247 -17.25 -17.46 19.33
CA PRO A 247 -17.61 -17.59 17.91
C PRO A 247 -18.84 -18.50 17.73
N ALA A 248 -19.69 -18.17 16.75
CA ALA A 248 -20.77 -19.04 16.35
C ALA A 248 -20.24 -20.40 15.87
N PRO A 249 -21.02 -21.51 16.01
CA PRO A 249 -20.54 -22.86 15.68
C PRO A 249 -20.06 -23.03 14.25
N GLU A 250 -20.61 -22.28 13.32
CA GLU A 250 -20.27 -22.31 11.90
C GLU A 250 -18.96 -21.58 11.56
N VAL A 251 -18.37 -20.84 12.52
CA VAL A 251 -17.18 -20.01 12.30
C VAL A 251 -15.95 -20.64 12.93
N GLU A 252 -14.98 -20.99 12.10
CA GLU A 252 -13.62 -21.22 12.59
C GLU A 252 -12.91 -19.86 12.67
N TYR A 253 -12.81 -19.31 13.88
CA TYR A 253 -12.24 -17.99 14.13
C TYR A 253 -10.78 -18.09 14.56
N ARG A 254 -9.91 -17.41 13.80
CA ARG A 254 -8.44 -17.40 13.98
C ARG A 254 -7.94 -15.99 14.23
N PRO A 255 -8.00 -15.46 15.46
CA PRO A 255 -7.41 -14.16 15.77
C PRO A 255 -5.88 -14.24 15.84
N VAL A 256 -5.20 -13.33 15.16
CA VAL A 256 -3.74 -13.15 15.22
C VAL A 256 -3.39 -11.70 15.49
N GLU A 257 -2.30 -11.46 16.22
CA GLU A 257 -1.84 -10.09 16.47
C GLU A 257 -1.28 -9.46 15.20
N TYR A 258 -0.49 -10.24 14.46
CA TYR A 258 0.19 -9.80 13.23
C TYR A 258 0.33 -10.98 12.29
N GLU A 259 0.14 -10.73 10.99
CA GLU A 259 0.39 -11.71 9.94
C GLU A 259 1.66 -11.33 9.17
N ALA A 260 2.65 -12.20 9.23
CA ALA A 260 3.95 -11.97 8.60
C ALA A 260 3.96 -12.38 7.12
N ASP A 261 3.20 -13.43 6.77
CA ASP A 261 3.14 -13.97 5.40
C ASP A 261 1.81 -13.62 4.70
N MET A 262 1.50 -12.33 4.68
CA MET A 262 0.32 -11.83 3.97
C MET A 262 0.25 -12.26 2.48
N PRO A 263 1.35 -12.42 1.72
CA PRO A 263 1.27 -12.94 0.36
C PRO A 263 0.64 -14.33 0.28
N THR A 264 1.02 -15.27 1.14
CA THR A 264 0.42 -16.62 1.20
C THR A 264 -1.06 -16.54 1.58
N VAL A 265 -1.40 -15.71 2.58
CA VAL A 265 -2.80 -15.44 2.97
C VAL A 265 -3.60 -14.89 1.80
N LEU A 266 -3.09 -13.89 1.07
CA LEU A 266 -3.75 -13.31 -0.11
C LEU A 266 -3.84 -14.29 -1.29
N SER A 267 -2.95 -15.29 -1.36
CA SER A 267 -3.07 -16.37 -2.34
C SER A 267 -4.24 -17.32 -2.03
N ALA A 268 -4.53 -17.56 -0.75
CA ALA A 268 -5.55 -18.52 -0.29
C ALA A 268 -6.95 -17.91 -0.18
N VAL A 269 -7.06 -16.61 0.09
CA VAL A 269 -8.29 -15.93 0.53
C VAL A 269 -9.37 -15.83 -0.56
N ASP A 270 -10.63 -15.84 -0.13
CA ASP A 270 -11.82 -15.62 -0.96
C ASP A 270 -12.31 -14.17 -0.88
N LEU A 271 -12.28 -13.57 0.31
CA LEU A 271 -12.79 -12.23 0.57
C LEU A 271 -11.96 -11.55 1.65
N VAL A 272 -11.61 -10.29 1.42
CA VAL A 272 -10.87 -9.46 2.39
C VAL A 272 -11.73 -8.33 2.92
N VAL A 273 -11.64 -8.05 4.21
CA VAL A 273 -12.21 -6.87 4.86
C VAL A 273 -11.08 -6.01 5.39
N CYS A 274 -10.90 -4.79 4.87
CA CYS A 274 -9.78 -3.97 5.33
C CYS A 274 -9.98 -2.46 5.14
N ARG A 275 -9.01 -1.67 5.64
CA ARG A 275 -8.89 -0.25 5.29
C ARG A 275 -8.50 -0.06 3.83
N ALA A 276 -8.90 1.07 3.22
CA ALA A 276 -8.61 1.40 1.83
C ALA A 276 -7.27 2.15 1.66
N GLY A 277 -6.22 1.68 2.32
CA GLY A 277 -4.87 2.18 2.10
C GLY A 277 -4.39 1.84 0.68
N ALA A 278 -3.63 2.75 0.06
CA ALA A 278 -3.20 2.57 -1.33
C ALA A 278 -2.46 1.25 -1.59
N THR A 279 -1.63 0.80 -0.64
CA THR A 279 -0.91 -0.48 -0.76
C THR A 279 -1.88 -1.67 -0.73
N SER A 280 -2.83 -1.68 0.23
CA SER A 280 -3.82 -2.76 0.31
C SER A 280 -4.69 -2.81 -0.95
N VAL A 281 -5.20 -1.66 -1.42
CA VAL A 281 -5.98 -1.60 -2.66
C VAL A 281 -5.17 -2.10 -3.85
N ALA A 282 -3.89 -1.72 -3.96
CA ALA A 282 -3.02 -2.18 -5.03
C ALA A 282 -2.74 -3.69 -4.97
N GLU A 283 -2.46 -4.24 -3.80
CA GLU A 283 -2.20 -5.67 -3.62
C GLU A 283 -3.47 -6.50 -3.95
N LEU A 284 -4.64 -6.08 -3.43
CA LEU A 284 -5.92 -6.73 -3.70
C LEU A 284 -6.28 -6.68 -5.18
N SER A 285 -6.12 -5.54 -5.84
CA SER A 285 -6.42 -5.40 -7.26
C SER A 285 -5.41 -6.16 -8.14
N ALA A 286 -4.12 -6.13 -7.81
CA ALA A 286 -3.11 -6.87 -8.57
C ALA A 286 -3.37 -8.38 -8.58
N ILE A 287 -3.76 -8.94 -7.43
CA ILE A 287 -4.07 -10.36 -7.28
C ILE A 287 -5.48 -10.69 -7.81
N GLY A 288 -6.42 -9.75 -7.73
CA GLY A 288 -7.83 -9.97 -8.01
C GLY A 288 -8.56 -10.58 -6.82
N VAL A 289 -8.41 -9.99 -5.64
CA VAL A 289 -9.10 -10.42 -4.41
C VAL A 289 -10.34 -9.56 -4.19
N PRO A 290 -11.54 -10.16 -4.11
CA PRO A 290 -12.74 -9.46 -3.69
C PRO A 290 -12.59 -8.81 -2.33
N SER A 291 -13.12 -7.59 -2.15
CA SER A 291 -12.91 -6.91 -0.88
C SER A 291 -14.10 -6.06 -0.41
N ILE A 292 -14.23 -5.95 0.93
CA ILE A 292 -15.04 -4.95 1.60
C ILE A 292 -14.08 -3.90 2.15
N LEU A 293 -14.15 -2.70 1.60
CA LEU A 293 -13.24 -1.61 1.96
C LEU A 293 -13.91 -0.63 2.91
N ILE A 294 -13.24 -0.38 4.04
CA ILE A 294 -13.69 0.55 5.06
C ILE A 294 -12.68 1.71 5.13
N PRO A 295 -12.92 2.83 4.44
CA PRO A 295 -12.00 3.96 4.44
C PRO A 295 -11.76 4.51 5.84
N LEU A 296 -10.52 4.92 6.15
CA LEU A 296 -10.17 5.52 7.42
C LEU A 296 -10.74 6.95 7.49
N PRO A 297 -11.62 7.27 8.46
CA PRO A 297 -12.16 8.62 8.61
C PRO A 297 -11.06 9.62 8.98
N GLY A 298 -11.10 10.80 8.37
CA GLY A 298 -10.11 11.85 8.62
C GLY A 298 -8.74 11.61 7.98
N ALA A 299 -8.62 10.65 7.09
CA ALA A 299 -7.44 10.50 6.25
C ALA A 299 -7.15 11.81 5.48
N PRO A 300 -5.88 12.24 5.34
CA PRO A 300 -5.56 13.51 4.69
C PRO A 300 -6.13 13.62 3.28
N GLY A 301 -6.98 14.62 3.03
CA GLY A 301 -7.67 14.80 1.74
C GLY A 301 -8.66 13.68 1.41
N ASP A 302 -9.06 12.91 2.39
CA ASP A 302 -10.00 11.77 2.25
C ASP A 302 -9.55 10.75 1.17
N HIS A 303 -8.24 10.58 1.03
CA HIS A 303 -7.65 9.74 -0.02
C HIS A 303 -8.10 8.28 0.07
N GLN A 304 -8.41 7.74 1.29
CA GLN A 304 -8.85 6.36 1.39
C GLN A 304 -10.25 6.13 0.80
N THR A 305 -11.16 7.10 0.97
CA THR A 305 -12.48 7.04 0.30
C THR A 305 -12.31 7.06 -1.22
N ALA A 306 -11.46 7.94 -1.75
CA ALA A 306 -11.19 8.01 -3.17
C ALA A 306 -10.54 6.71 -3.72
N ASN A 307 -9.58 6.10 -2.98
CA ASN A 307 -8.99 4.83 -3.33
C ASN A 307 -10.06 3.71 -3.39
N ALA A 308 -10.93 3.63 -2.37
CA ALA A 308 -12.00 2.62 -2.30
C ALA A 308 -13.02 2.79 -3.43
N GLN A 309 -13.46 4.02 -3.69
CA GLN A 309 -14.42 4.34 -4.76
C GLN A 309 -13.89 3.95 -6.15
N HIS A 310 -12.57 4.05 -6.36
CA HIS A 310 -11.97 3.62 -7.63
C HIS A 310 -12.16 2.11 -7.83
N LEU A 311 -11.86 1.30 -6.82
CA LEU A 311 -12.01 -0.15 -6.91
C LEU A 311 -13.49 -0.58 -6.92
N GLU A 312 -14.36 0.12 -6.18
CA GLU A 312 -15.82 -0.11 -6.19
C GLU A 312 -16.43 0.16 -7.55
N ARG A 313 -16.08 1.27 -8.22
CA ARG A 313 -16.57 1.58 -9.57
C ARG A 313 -16.23 0.54 -10.61
N CYS A 314 -15.12 -0.16 -10.43
CA CYS A 314 -14.69 -1.27 -11.28
C CYS A 314 -15.32 -2.62 -10.86
N GLY A 315 -16.19 -2.62 -9.85
CA GLY A 315 -16.84 -3.82 -9.33
C GLY A 315 -15.92 -4.70 -8.47
N GLY A 316 -14.68 -4.27 -8.18
CA GLY A 316 -13.69 -5.08 -7.44
C GLY A 316 -13.82 -5.01 -5.92
N ALA A 317 -14.63 -4.10 -5.41
CA ALA A 317 -14.84 -3.95 -3.97
C ALA A 317 -16.26 -3.49 -3.66
N ARG A 318 -16.67 -3.71 -2.41
CA ARG A 318 -17.79 -3.03 -1.77
C ARG A 318 -17.25 -2.01 -0.77
N LEU A 319 -17.70 -0.77 -0.86
CA LEU A 319 -17.34 0.28 0.07
C LEU A 319 -18.38 0.34 1.20
N VAL A 320 -17.90 0.27 2.44
CA VAL A 320 -18.71 0.51 3.65
C VAL A 320 -18.12 1.69 4.41
N PRO A 321 -18.84 2.81 4.59
CA PRO A 321 -18.36 3.94 5.37
C PRO A 321 -18.07 3.53 6.81
N ASP A 322 -16.96 4.02 7.39
CA ASP A 322 -16.55 3.66 8.76
C ASP A 322 -17.68 3.90 9.78
N GLY A 323 -18.42 5.01 9.64
CA GLY A 323 -19.53 5.36 10.54
C GLY A 323 -20.71 4.39 10.51
N GLU A 324 -20.88 3.64 9.43
CA GLU A 324 -21.96 2.67 9.21
C GLU A 324 -21.55 1.24 9.57
N LEU A 325 -20.26 1.01 9.88
CA LEU A 325 -19.73 -0.31 10.18
C LEU A 325 -20.02 -0.68 11.64
N ASP A 326 -20.78 -1.75 11.82
CA ASP A 326 -20.96 -2.52 13.06
C ASP A 326 -20.98 -4.02 12.78
N GLY A 327 -21.24 -4.85 13.79
CA GLY A 327 -21.24 -6.31 13.64
C GLY A 327 -22.37 -6.80 12.72
N VAL A 328 -23.56 -6.22 12.84
CA VAL A 328 -24.74 -6.59 12.05
C VAL A 328 -24.52 -6.28 10.56
N ARG A 329 -24.00 -5.06 10.29
CA ARG A 329 -23.69 -4.66 8.92
C ARG A 329 -22.60 -5.55 8.32
N LEU A 330 -21.53 -5.84 9.06
CA LEU A 330 -20.43 -6.65 8.54
C LEU A 330 -20.87 -8.09 8.29
N GLU A 331 -21.62 -8.68 9.21
CA GLU A 331 -22.19 -10.02 9.03
C GLU A 331 -23.06 -10.10 7.78
N ALA A 332 -23.99 -9.16 7.60
CA ALA A 332 -24.88 -9.11 6.45
C ALA A 332 -24.09 -9.00 5.12
N GLU A 333 -23.07 -8.13 5.06
CA GLU A 333 -22.22 -7.99 3.87
C GLU A 333 -21.44 -9.28 3.56
N LEU A 334 -20.85 -9.89 4.58
CA LEU A 334 -20.09 -11.14 4.44
C LEU A 334 -20.99 -12.28 3.99
N SER A 335 -22.11 -12.52 4.69
CA SER A 335 -23.06 -13.60 4.36
C SER A 335 -23.62 -13.46 2.96
N ALA A 336 -23.99 -12.24 2.55
CA ALA A 336 -24.53 -11.99 1.21
C ALA A 336 -23.52 -12.28 0.10
N LEU A 337 -22.24 -11.91 0.29
CA LEU A 337 -21.17 -12.15 -0.69
C LEU A 337 -20.78 -13.63 -0.73
N LEU A 338 -20.62 -14.27 0.42
CA LEU A 338 -20.21 -15.68 0.49
C LEU A 338 -21.31 -16.64 0.00
N ALA A 339 -22.57 -16.26 0.11
CA ALA A 339 -23.69 -17.03 -0.45
C ALA A 339 -23.77 -16.99 -2.00
N ASN A 340 -22.96 -16.11 -2.64
CA ASN A 340 -23.01 -15.91 -4.09
C ASN A 340 -21.61 -15.97 -4.73
N PRO A 341 -21.07 -17.18 -5.00
CA PRO A 341 -19.75 -17.35 -5.62
C PRO A 341 -19.58 -16.59 -6.94
N THR A 342 -20.64 -16.54 -7.77
CA THR A 342 -20.61 -15.80 -9.04
C THR A 342 -20.37 -14.30 -8.82
N SER A 343 -20.90 -13.74 -7.73
CA SER A 343 -20.64 -12.35 -7.37
C SER A 343 -19.19 -12.14 -6.94
N LEU A 344 -18.61 -13.08 -6.20
CA LEU A 344 -17.19 -13.03 -5.82
C LEU A 344 -16.28 -13.15 -7.04
N ASP A 345 -16.59 -14.02 -8.00
CA ASP A 345 -15.85 -14.14 -9.26
C ASP A 345 -15.90 -12.84 -10.06
N ALA A 346 -17.09 -12.24 -10.19
CA ALA A 346 -17.24 -10.94 -10.85
C ALA A 346 -16.45 -9.83 -10.14
N MET A 347 -16.44 -9.84 -8.79
CA MET A 347 -15.62 -8.90 -8.02
C MET A 347 -14.12 -9.14 -8.23
N ALA A 348 -13.69 -10.39 -8.31
CA ALA A 348 -12.31 -10.72 -8.61
C ALA A 348 -11.88 -10.20 -9.99
N ASP A 349 -12.73 -10.33 -11.00
CA ASP A 349 -12.49 -9.79 -12.34
C ASP A 349 -12.48 -8.26 -12.34
N GLY A 350 -13.41 -7.63 -11.64
CA GLY A 350 -13.42 -6.19 -11.44
C GLY A 350 -12.14 -5.67 -10.81
N ALA A 351 -11.64 -6.34 -9.77
CA ALA A 351 -10.37 -6.00 -9.12
C ALA A 351 -9.19 -6.15 -10.10
N ARG A 352 -9.11 -7.28 -10.82
CA ARG A 352 -8.04 -7.54 -11.81
C ARG A 352 -8.02 -6.54 -12.95
N SER A 353 -9.18 -5.98 -13.34
CA SER A 353 -9.26 -5.05 -14.46
C SER A 353 -8.47 -3.75 -14.26
N VAL A 354 -8.24 -3.36 -13.00
CA VAL A 354 -7.47 -2.16 -12.62
C VAL A 354 -6.15 -2.50 -11.91
N GLY A 355 -5.92 -3.77 -11.66
CA GLY A 355 -4.70 -4.24 -11.00
C GLY A 355 -3.47 -4.21 -11.92
N VAL A 356 -2.38 -3.66 -11.43
CA VAL A 356 -1.11 -3.51 -12.16
C VAL A 356 0.02 -4.22 -11.40
N PRO A 357 0.20 -5.54 -11.58
CA PRO A 357 1.25 -6.30 -10.87
C PRO A 357 2.67 -5.85 -11.21
N ASP A 358 2.89 -5.33 -12.41
CA ASP A 358 4.16 -4.83 -12.94
C ASP A 358 4.39 -3.33 -12.70
N ALA A 359 3.64 -2.72 -11.75
CA ALA A 359 3.74 -1.29 -11.46
C ALA A 359 5.17 -0.83 -11.13
N ALA A 360 5.94 -1.63 -10.38
CA ALA A 360 7.33 -1.31 -10.08
C ALA A 360 8.20 -1.26 -11.34
N ASP A 361 8.01 -2.21 -12.26
CA ASP A 361 8.74 -2.26 -13.54
C ASP A 361 8.43 -1.03 -14.40
N ARG A 362 7.16 -0.61 -14.47
CA ARG A 362 6.75 0.59 -15.22
C ARG A 362 7.38 1.87 -14.66
N VAL A 363 7.50 1.98 -13.33
CA VAL A 363 8.22 3.10 -12.70
C VAL A 363 9.70 3.05 -13.06
N VAL A 364 10.31 1.86 -13.08
CA VAL A 364 11.72 1.67 -13.45
C VAL A 364 11.95 2.02 -14.91
N GLU A 365 11.06 1.64 -15.83
CA GLU A 365 11.11 2.05 -17.25
C GLU A 365 11.07 3.58 -17.40
N MET A 366 10.16 4.24 -16.71
CA MET A 366 10.09 5.72 -16.69
C MET A 366 11.41 6.35 -16.20
N ILE A 367 12.07 5.74 -15.21
CA ILE A 367 13.36 6.21 -14.70
C ILE A 367 14.46 5.99 -15.75
N ALA A 368 14.51 4.81 -16.37
CA ALA A 368 15.48 4.48 -17.41
C ALA A 368 15.37 5.44 -18.60
N ASP A 369 14.16 5.66 -19.13
CA ASP A 369 13.92 6.62 -20.23
C ASP A 369 14.39 8.03 -19.85
N LEU A 370 14.16 8.47 -18.62
CA LEU A 370 14.63 9.76 -18.14
C LEU A 370 16.17 9.85 -18.11
N LEU A 371 16.84 8.77 -17.70
CA LEU A 371 18.31 8.72 -17.61
C LEU A 371 18.96 8.63 -19.00
N ASP A 372 18.31 7.95 -19.95
CA ASP A 372 18.76 7.82 -21.34
C ASP A 372 18.48 9.07 -22.18
N GLY A 373 17.82 10.07 -21.61
CA GLY A 373 17.43 11.30 -22.32
C GLY A 373 16.33 11.12 -23.36
N ARG A 374 15.59 9.98 -23.32
CA ARG A 374 14.44 9.74 -24.19
C ARG A 374 13.24 10.55 -23.69
N PRO A 375 12.50 11.28 -24.56
CA PRO A 375 11.24 11.87 -24.14
C PRO A 375 10.28 10.74 -23.77
N GLY A 376 9.76 10.75 -22.53
CA GLY A 376 8.83 9.74 -22.05
C GLY A 376 7.74 9.47 -23.08
N SER A 377 7.44 8.20 -23.31
CA SER A 377 6.41 7.74 -24.25
C SER A 377 5.11 8.46 -23.95
N ARG A 378 4.68 9.34 -24.90
CA ARG A 378 3.34 9.93 -24.88
C ARG A 378 2.36 8.79 -25.08
N ASP A 379 1.33 8.74 -24.23
CA ASP A 379 0.20 7.83 -24.38
C ASP A 379 -0.20 7.67 -25.85
N SER A 380 -0.09 6.45 -26.34
CA SER A 380 -0.75 5.99 -27.56
C SER A 380 -2.14 5.49 -27.17
N SER A 381 -3.03 6.43 -26.86
CA SER A 381 -4.47 6.19 -26.80
C SER A 381 -5.18 7.42 -27.37
N SER A 382 -5.32 7.41 -28.67
CA SER A 382 -6.37 8.13 -29.39
C SER A 382 -7.51 7.15 -29.67
#